data_7312829567cd7cfd78e2052d2882edff
#
_entry.id   7312829567cd7cfd78e2052d2882edff
#
_cell.length_a   1.000
_cell.length_b   1.000
_cell.length_c   1.000
_cell.angle_alpha   90.00
_cell.angle_beta   90.00
_cell.angle_gamma   90.00
#
_symmetry.space_group_name_H-M   'P 1'
#
loop_
_entity.id
_entity.type
_entity.pdbx_description
1 polymer ?
#
loop_
_entity_poly.entity_id
_entity_poly.type
_entity_poly.pdbx_seq_one_letter_code
_entity_poly.pdbx_strand_id
1 'polypeptide(L)'
;MRKGYLRITSLMLAVFTVMSLCAVNVVAAEDSPDLTNAGVTPRLNNGADVFSSFYISSDGIADVNCEVIGCAGLTTGIIIEIQLQRKGLLWWSDVDGGYWYESFSGVTGTLNETVQLTKTGKYRAVITVTVSGTGGADDVIEDTLTYEY
;
A
#
# COMPACT_ATOMS: atom_id res chain seq x y z
N MET A 1 -9.32 -2.56 -64.51
CA MET A 1 -8.67 -2.41 -63.19
C MET A 1 -9.66 -2.18 -62.04
N ARG A 2 -10.63 -3.05 -61.80
CA ARG A 2 -11.67 -2.87 -60.74
C ARG A 2 -11.89 -4.09 -59.85
N LYS A 3 -11.11 -5.16 -60.00
CA LYS A 3 -11.30 -6.42 -59.22
C LYS A 3 -10.38 -6.58 -57.99
N GLY A 4 -9.42 -5.69 -57.78
CA GLY A 4 -8.47 -5.80 -56.68
C GLY A 4 -8.97 -5.16 -55.36
N TYR A 5 -9.73 -4.08 -55.47
CA TYR A 5 -10.15 -3.32 -54.27
C TYR A 5 -11.24 -4.01 -53.43
N LEU A 6 -12.08 -4.83 -54.06
CA LEU A 6 -13.14 -5.55 -53.35
C LEU A 6 -12.62 -6.67 -52.43
N ARG A 7 -11.45 -7.23 -52.70
CA ARG A 7 -10.86 -8.30 -51.89
C ARG A 7 -10.13 -7.75 -50.66
N ILE A 8 -9.57 -6.56 -50.75
CA ILE A 8 -8.85 -5.91 -49.65
C ILE A 8 -9.83 -5.35 -48.64
N THR A 9 -10.98 -4.79 -49.08
CA THR A 9 -12.02 -4.28 -48.15
C THR A 9 -12.71 -5.41 -47.41
N SER A 10 -12.89 -6.59 -48.03
CA SER A 10 -13.46 -7.75 -47.37
C SER A 10 -12.54 -8.35 -46.29
N LEU A 11 -11.23 -8.32 -46.51
CA LEU A 11 -10.24 -8.81 -45.53
C LEU A 11 -10.12 -7.88 -44.33
N MET A 12 -10.17 -6.57 -44.54
CA MET A 12 -10.15 -5.59 -43.45
C MET A 12 -11.41 -5.64 -42.59
N LEU A 13 -12.58 -5.89 -43.20
CA LEU A 13 -13.83 -6.03 -42.43
C LEU A 13 -13.82 -7.29 -41.56
N ALA A 14 -13.22 -8.38 -42.03
CA ALA A 14 -13.12 -9.63 -41.25
C ALA A 14 -12.18 -9.51 -40.04
N VAL A 15 -11.10 -8.70 -40.17
CA VAL A 15 -10.18 -8.46 -39.03
C VAL A 15 -10.83 -7.60 -37.96
N PHE A 16 -11.67 -6.63 -38.33
CA PHE A 16 -12.39 -5.79 -37.37
C PHE A 16 -13.49 -6.54 -36.62
N THR A 17 -14.15 -7.52 -37.24
CA THR A 17 -15.19 -8.31 -36.58
C THR A 17 -14.65 -9.33 -35.57
N VAL A 18 -13.43 -9.82 -35.76
CA VAL A 18 -12.80 -10.76 -34.81
C VAL A 18 -12.28 -10.05 -33.53
N MET A 19 -11.89 -8.77 -33.64
CA MET A 19 -11.45 -8.01 -32.46
C MET A 19 -12.60 -7.53 -31.57
N SER A 20 -13.87 -7.56 -32.05
CA SER A 20 -15.02 -7.08 -31.28
C SER A 20 -15.63 -8.14 -30.35
N LEU A 21 -15.15 -9.39 -30.36
CA LEU A 21 -15.73 -10.49 -29.57
C LEU A 21 -14.97 -10.80 -28.27
N CYS A 22 -13.92 -10.03 -27.94
CA CYS A 22 -13.24 -10.12 -26.65
C CYS A 22 -13.65 -8.97 -25.72
N ALA A 23 -14.96 -8.63 -25.69
CA ALA A 23 -15.51 -7.91 -24.54
C ALA A 23 -15.61 -8.89 -23.38
N VAL A 24 -14.51 -9.06 -22.68
CA VAL A 24 -14.52 -9.67 -21.35
C VAL A 24 -15.36 -8.75 -20.48
N ASN A 25 -16.50 -9.23 -20.02
CA ASN A 25 -17.23 -8.60 -18.93
C ASN A 25 -16.32 -8.62 -17.71
N VAL A 26 -15.60 -7.52 -17.51
CA VAL A 26 -15.00 -7.22 -16.21
C VAL A 26 -16.20 -6.85 -15.34
N VAL A 27 -16.72 -7.83 -14.61
CA VAL A 27 -17.52 -7.56 -13.43
C VAL A 27 -16.58 -6.77 -12.53
N ALA A 28 -16.91 -5.51 -12.31
CA ALA A 28 -16.28 -4.73 -11.26
C ALA A 28 -16.57 -5.50 -9.96
N ALA A 29 -15.56 -6.22 -9.48
CA ALA A 29 -15.54 -6.66 -8.10
C ALA A 29 -15.50 -5.37 -7.28
N GLU A 30 -16.51 -5.16 -6.45
CA GLU A 30 -16.45 -4.16 -5.40
C GLU A 30 -15.18 -4.46 -4.60
N ASP A 31 -14.23 -3.53 -4.64
CA ASP A 31 -13.01 -3.58 -3.87
C ASP A 31 -13.40 -3.46 -2.39
N SER A 32 -13.74 -4.57 -1.80
CA SER A 32 -13.60 -4.71 -0.35
C SER A 32 -12.11 -4.64 -0.06
N PRO A 33 -11.66 -3.79 0.86
CA PRO A 33 -10.26 -3.76 1.24
C PRO A 33 -9.88 -5.18 1.69
N ASP A 34 -9.02 -5.82 0.92
CA ASP A 34 -8.50 -7.15 1.22
C ASP A 34 -7.58 -7.02 2.44
N LEU A 35 -8.13 -7.30 3.62
CA LEU A 35 -7.42 -7.33 4.91
C LEU A 35 -6.59 -8.63 5.06
N THR A 36 -6.35 -9.35 3.99
CA THR A 36 -5.54 -10.57 4.03
C THR A 36 -4.10 -10.30 3.61
N ASN A 37 -3.39 -9.51 4.39
CA ASN A 37 -1.94 -9.64 4.39
C ASN A 37 -1.57 -10.78 5.36
N ALA A 38 -1.74 -12.03 4.91
CA ALA A 38 -1.19 -13.20 5.59
C ALA A 38 0.34 -13.21 5.34
N GLY A 39 1.02 -12.18 5.81
CA GLY A 39 2.47 -12.16 5.87
C GLY A 39 2.93 -13.29 6.80
N VAL A 40 3.96 -14.00 6.40
CA VAL A 40 4.70 -14.91 7.27
C VAL A 40 5.09 -14.10 8.50
N THR A 41 4.46 -14.36 9.64
CA THR A 41 4.77 -13.66 10.88
C THR A 41 6.21 -14.00 11.24
N PRO A 42 7.17 -13.05 11.21
CA PRO A 42 8.52 -13.32 11.67
C PRO A 42 8.43 -13.82 13.10
N ARG A 43 9.32 -14.72 13.49
CA ARG A 43 9.40 -15.18 14.88
C ARG A 43 9.99 -14.02 15.69
N LEU A 44 9.12 -13.22 16.29
CA LEU A 44 9.50 -12.03 17.05
C LEU A 44 10.10 -12.44 18.42
N ASN A 45 11.24 -11.85 18.78
CA ASN A 45 11.91 -12.07 20.06
C ASN A 45 11.17 -11.36 21.20
N ASN A 46 10.65 -10.18 20.94
CA ASN A 46 10.05 -9.29 21.92
C ASN A 46 8.52 -9.27 21.85
N GLY A 47 7.95 -9.97 20.87
CA GLY A 47 6.52 -10.20 20.68
C GLY A 47 5.72 -8.91 20.48
N ALA A 48 5.18 -8.71 19.28
CA ALA A 48 4.26 -7.60 19.03
C ALA A 48 3.30 -7.93 17.90
N ASP A 49 2.08 -7.44 18.01
CA ASP A 49 1.12 -7.36 16.92
C ASP A 49 1.12 -5.93 16.36
N VAL A 50 1.18 -5.79 15.04
CA VAL A 50 1.17 -4.50 14.34
C VAL A 50 -0.07 -4.42 13.48
N PHE A 51 -0.82 -3.34 13.65
CA PHE A 51 -2.02 -3.03 12.89
C PHE A 51 -1.80 -1.71 12.16
N SER A 52 -1.80 -1.73 10.85
CA SER A 52 -1.58 -0.55 10.02
C SER A 52 -2.75 -0.32 9.06
N SER A 53 -3.03 0.96 8.79
CA SER A 53 -3.99 1.36 7.78
C SER A 53 -3.53 2.62 7.06
N PHE A 54 -3.87 2.72 5.78
CA PHE A 54 -3.58 3.86 4.94
C PHE A 54 -4.77 4.17 4.04
N TYR A 55 -5.24 5.39 4.07
CA TYR A 55 -6.36 5.86 3.27
C TYR A 55 -6.10 7.28 2.76
N ILE A 56 -6.66 7.62 1.59
CA ILE A 56 -6.64 8.98 1.07
C ILE A 56 -8.09 9.39 0.79
N SER A 57 -8.53 10.49 1.41
CA SER A 57 -9.86 11.03 1.21
C SER A 57 -10.02 11.67 -0.17
N SER A 58 -11.26 11.90 -0.60
CA SER A 58 -11.57 12.62 -1.84
C SER A 58 -11.00 14.05 -1.89
N ASP A 59 -10.76 14.63 -0.72
CA ASP A 59 -10.18 15.97 -0.57
C ASP A 59 -8.64 15.96 -0.56
N GLY A 60 -8.05 14.77 -0.74
CA GLY A 60 -6.61 14.58 -0.80
C GLY A 60 -5.91 14.58 0.54
N ILE A 61 -6.60 14.31 1.62
CA ILE A 61 -5.97 14.10 2.92
C ILE A 61 -5.55 12.63 3.00
N ALA A 62 -4.25 12.40 3.06
CA ALA A 62 -3.69 11.09 3.38
C ALA A 62 -3.71 10.91 4.90
N ASP A 63 -4.26 9.80 5.35
CA ASP A 63 -4.35 9.37 6.74
C ASP A 63 -3.62 8.04 6.87
N VAL A 64 -2.63 7.98 7.75
CA VAL A 64 -1.85 6.76 8.03
C VAL A 64 -1.90 6.50 9.52
N ASN A 65 -2.32 5.30 9.87
CA ASN A 65 -2.36 4.83 11.26
C ASN A 65 -1.52 3.57 11.42
N CYS A 66 -0.74 3.52 12.50
CA CYS A 66 -0.02 2.33 12.94
C CYS A 66 -0.21 2.17 14.45
N GLU A 67 -0.79 1.04 14.86
CA GLU A 67 -0.94 0.63 16.25
C GLU A 67 -0.11 -0.62 16.50
N VAL A 68 0.63 -0.61 17.59
CA VAL A 68 1.49 -1.73 18.02
C VAL A 68 1.11 -2.16 19.41
N ILE A 69 0.87 -3.45 19.59
CA ILE A 69 0.57 -4.08 20.86
C ILE A 69 1.64 -5.13 21.16
N GLY A 70 2.51 -4.84 22.08
CA GLY A 70 3.56 -5.74 22.54
C GLY A 70 3.12 -6.70 23.62
N CYS A 71 4.01 -7.61 24.01
CA CYS A 71 3.77 -8.62 25.03
C CYS A 71 4.20 -8.10 26.41
N ALA A 72 3.26 -8.10 27.37
CA ALA A 72 3.53 -7.67 28.74
C ALA A 72 4.62 -8.53 29.41
N GLY A 73 5.60 -7.87 30.03
CA GLY A 73 6.77 -8.52 30.64
C GLY A 73 7.88 -8.88 29.67
N LEU A 74 7.67 -8.71 28.36
CA LEU A 74 8.64 -8.98 27.31
C LEU A 74 9.02 -7.69 26.56
N THR A 75 8.04 -6.98 26.02
CA THR A 75 8.23 -5.70 25.32
C THR A 75 8.51 -4.57 26.30
N THR A 76 9.51 -3.75 26.02
CA THR A 76 9.91 -2.60 26.87
C THR A 76 9.87 -1.26 26.13
N GLY A 77 9.90 -1.28 24.81
CA GLY A 77 9.89 -0.08 23.98
C GLY A 77 9.45 -0.36 22.55
N ILE A 78 8.86 0.65 21.91
CA ILE A 78 8.37 0.60 20.54
C ILE A 78 8.80 1.88 19.84
N ILE A 79 9.31 1.77 18.62
CA ILE A 79 9.55 2.89 17.71
C ILE A 79 8.71 2.66 16.48
N ILE A 80 7.95 3.67 16.06
CA ILE A 80 7.17 3.66 14.82
C ILE A 80 7.72 4.76 13.92
N GLU A 81 8.07 4.37 12.71
CA GLU A 81 8.54 5.26 11.65
C GLU A 81 7.68 5.05 10.41
N ILE A 82 7.16 6.14 9.83
CA ILE A 82 6.32 6.12 8.65
C ILE A 82 6.88 7.08 7.61
N GLN A 83 7.09 6.57 6.38
CA GLN A 83 7.48 7.36 5.22
C GLN A 83 6.42 7.26 4.14
N LEU A 84 5.74 8.37 3.84
CA LEU A 84 4.82 8.45 2.73
C LEU A 84 5.56 8.77 1.43
N GLN A 85 5.26 8.01 0.38
CA GLN A 85 5.90 8.16 -0.93
C GLN A 85 4.85 8.20 -2.04
N ARG A 86 5.15 8.95 -3.12
CA ARG A 86 4.34 9.00 -4.34
C ARG A 86 5.06 8.34 -5.50
N LYS A 87 4.32 7.55 -6.30
CA LYS A 87 4.85 6.93 -7.52
C LYS A 87 5.10 8.00 -8.58
N GLY A 88 6.35 8.14 -8.98
CA GLY A 88 6.75 8.86 -10.18
C GLY A 88 6.73 7.96 -11.41
N LEU A 89 7.33 8.41 -12.51
CA LEU A 89 7.40 7.63 -13.75
C LEU A 89 8.21 6.32 -13.57
N LEU A 90 9.35 6.39 -12.88
CA LEU A 90 10.29 5.26 -12.74
C LEU A 90 10.47 4.81 -11.29
N TRP A 91 10.39 5.71 -10.32
CA TRP A 91 10.67 5.45 -8.91
C TRP A 91 9.64 6.08 -7.97
N TRP A 92 9.74 5.74 -6.71
CA TRP A 92 9.02 6.35 -5.63
C TRP A 92 9.79 7.57 -5.14
N SER A 93 9.08 8.65 -4.81
CA SER A 93 9.64 9.87 -4.24
C SER A 93 8.91 10.19 -2.95
N ASP A 94 9.64 10.67 -1.97
CA ASP A 94 9.07 11.06 -0.68
C ASP A 94 8.08 12.22 -0.87
N VAL A 95 7.04 12.21 -0.06
CA VAL A 95 6.05 13.27 0.03
C VAL A 95 6.53 14.28 1.07
N ASP A 96 6.50 15.55 0.71
CA ASP A 96 6.86 16.64 1.60
C ASP A 96 5.92 16.68 2.82
N GLY A 97 6.47 16.68 4.03
CA GLY A 97 5.70 16.53 5.26
C GLY A 97 5.14 15.14 5.54
N GLY A 98 5.51 14.13 4.76
CA GLY A 98 5.04 12.74 4.89
C GLY A 98 6.03 11.80 5.59
N TYR A 99 6.83 12.33 6.51
CA TYR A 99 7.71 11.53 7.36
C TYR A 99 7.37 11.77 8.83
N TRP A 100 7.13 10.69 9.56
CA TRP A 100 6.77 10.73 10.98
C TRP A 100 7.54 9.67 11.75
N TYR A 101 7.91 10.01 12.97
CA TYR A 101 8.68 9.16 13.86
C TYR A 101 8.23 9.40 15.30
N GLU A 102 7.94 8.33 16.02
CA GLU A 102 7.63 8.39 17.45
C GLU A 102 8.18 7.18 18.21
N SER A 103 8.58 7.43 19.46
CA SER A 103 9.11 6.41 20.36
C SER A 103 8.27 6.31 21.62
N PHE A 104 7.86 5.09 21.94
CA PHE A 104 7.01 4.77 23.08
C PHE A 104 7.76 3.91 24.08
N SER A 105 7.66 4.24 25.36
CA SER A 105 8.13 3.38 26.44
C SER A 105 6.97 2.50 26.92
N GLY A 106 7.18 1.18 26.94
CA GLY A 106 6.17 0.21 27.40
C GLY A 106 5.71 -0.72 26.29
N VAL A 107 4.49 -1.24 26.43
CA VAL A 107 3.97 -2.34 25.63
C VAL A 107 2.99 -1.92 24.52
N THR A 108 2.68 -0.62 24.41
CA THR A 108 1.78 -0.12 23.36
C THR A 108 2.31 1.16 22.76
N GLY A 109 2.08 1.35 21.45
CA GLY A 109 2.39 2.57 20.72
C GLY A 109 1.34 2.78 19.63
N THR A 110 0.96 4.04 19.39
CA THR A 110 0.03 4.40 18.31
C THR A 110 0.51 5.69 17.67
N LEU A 111 0.74 5.65 16.36
CA LEU A 111 1.07 6.80 15.54
C LEU A 111 -0.04 6.97 14.50
N ASN A 112 -0.74 8.10 14.55
CA ASN A 112 -1.81 8.46 13.63
C ASN A 112 -1.51 9.83 13.07
N GLU A 113 -1.24 9.92 11.77
CA GLU A 113 -0.77 11.12 11.12
C GLU A 113 -1.48 11.39 9.81
N THR A 114 -1.60 12.67 9.49
CA THR A 114 -2.25 13.11 8.26
C THR A 114 -1.41 14.13 7.51
N VAL A 115 -1.51 14.10 6.16
CA VAL A 115 -0.89 15.13 5.31
C VAL A 115 -1.79 15.46 4.13
N GLN A 116 -1.84 16.75 3.77
CA GLN A 116 -2.56 17.22 2.59
C GLN A 116 -1.75 16.95 1.33
N LEU A 117 -2.29 16.14 0.43
CA LEU A 117 -1.70 15.86 -0.87
C LEU A 117 -2.11 16.92 -1.89
N THR A 118 -1.19 17.31 -2.75
CA THR A 118 -1.42 18.30 -3.81
C THR A 118 -1.53 17.70 -5.20
N LYS A 119 -1.30 16.40 -5.35
CA LYS A 119 -1.26 15.70 -6.64
C LYS A 119 -1.98 14.37 -6.53
N THR A 120 -2.70 14.00 -7.58
CA THR A 120 -3.26 12.65 -7.73
C THR A 120 -2.21 11.64 -8.15
N GLY A 121 -2.49 10.35 -7.99
CA GLY A 121 -1.64 9.24 -8.40
C GLY A 121 -1.52 8.16 -7.34
N LYS A 122 -0.61 7.22 -7.56
CA LYS A 122 -0.39 6.10 -6.64
C LYS A 122 0.57 6.50 -5.52
N TYR A 123 0.16 6.24 -4.29
CA TYR A 123 0.92 6.50 -3.08
C TYR A 123 1.20 5.21 -2.32
N ARG A 124 2.23 5.24 -1.49
CA ARG A 124 2.48 4.19 -0.50
C ARG A 124 2.95 4.77 0.82
N ALA A 125 2.51 4.16 1.91
CA ALA A 125 3.08 4.34 3.24
C ALA A 125 4.03 3.17 3.51
N VAL A 126 5.30 3.45 3.77
CA VAL A 126 6.29 2.50 4.24
C VAL A 126 6.38 2.68 5.74
N ILE A 127 6.04 1.64 6.49
CA ILE A 127 5.96 1.65 7.95
C ILE A 127 7.04 0.72 8.47
N THR A 128 7.90 1.23 9.35
CA THR A 128 8.92 0.46 10.05
C THR A 128 8.65 0.52 11.54
N VAL A 129 8.46 -0.63 12.17
CA VAL A 129 8.26 -0.77 13.60
C VAL A 129 9.46 -1.48 14.20
N THR A 130 10.10 -0.87 15.19
CA THR A 130 11.16 -1.50 15.98
C THR A 130 10.63 -1.77 17.38
N VAL A 131 10.68 -3.04 17.80
CA VAL A 131 10.21 -3.49 19.12
C VAL A 131 11.38 -3.99 19.94
N SER A 132 11.66 -3.29 21.03
CA SER A 132 12.71 -3.62 21.99
C SER A 132 12.14 -4.36 23.20
N GLY A 133 12.93 -5.24 23.82
CA GLY A 133 12.46 -5.97 24.99
C GLY A 133 13.51 -6.88 25.60
N THR A 134 13.04 -7.76 26.50
CA THR A 134 13.89 -8.70 27.26
C THR A 134 14.08 -10.04 26.55
N GLY A 135 13.42 -10.26 25.39
CA GLY A 135 13.42 -11.52 24.64
C GLY A 135 14.65 -11.72 23.76
N GLY A 136 15.47 -10.70 23.56
CA GLY A 136 16.67 -10.77 22.72
C GLY A 136 16.95 -9.47 21.96
N ALA A 137 17.45 -9.61 20.74
CA ALA A 137 17.65 -8.46 19.85
C ALA A 137 16.31 -7.82 19.48
N ASP A 138 16.36 -6.54 19.15
CA ASP A 138 15.18 -5.80 18.67
C ASP A 138 14.56 -6.48 17.45
N ASP A 139 13.25 -6.51 17.42
CA ASP A 139 12.51 -6.96 16.25
C ASP A 139 12.22 -5.76 15.35
N VAL A 140 12.48 -5.92 14.04
CA VAL A 140 12.15 -4.91 13.04
C VAL A 140 11.07 -5.49 12.11
N ILE A 141 9.94 -4.81 12.06
CA ILE A 141 8.78 -5.20 11.25
C ILE A 141 8.57 -4.11 10.21
N GLU A 142 8.55 -4.49 8.94
CA GLU A 142 8.29 -3.57 7.83
C GLU A 142 6.96 -3.91 7.18
N ASP A 143 6.15 -2.89 6.92
CA ASP A 143 4.89 -2.99 6.17
C ASP A 143 4.83 -1.91 5.09
N THR A 144 4.13 -2.21 3.99
CA THR A 144 3.96 -1.25 2.89
C THR A 144 2.52 -1.29 2.38
N LEU A 145 1.79 -0.23 2.67
CA LEU A 145 0.42 -0.04 2.22
C LEU A 145 0.39 0.87 1.00
N THR A 146 -0.47 0.58 0.02
CA THR A 146 -0.59 1.39 -1.20
C THR A 146 -2.02 1.87 -1.40
N TYR A 147 -2.17 3.09 -1.94
CA TYR A 147 -3.45 3.71 -2.26
C TYR A 147 -3.35 4.48 -3.57
N GLU A 148 -4.44 4.48 -4.36
CA GLU A 148 -4.58 5.29 -5.57
C GLU A 148 -5.48 6.49 -5.27
N TYR A 149 -4.96 7.71 -5.48
CA TYR A 149 -5.68 8.96 -5.25
C TYR A 149 -6.03 9.66 -6.55
#